data_d411c84ca27b67687e81112ca59ae639
#
_entry.id   d411c84ca27b67687e81112ca59ae639
#
_cell.length_a   1.000
_cell.length_b   1.000
_cell.length_c   1.000
_cell.angle_alpha   90.00
_cell.angle_beta   90.00
_cell.angle_gamma   90.00
#
_symmetry.space_group_name_H-M   'P 1'
#
loop_
_entity.id
_entity.type
_entity.pdbx_description
1 polymer ?
#
loop_
_entity_poly.entity_id
_entity_poly.type
_entity_poly.pdbx_seq_one_letter_code
_entity_poly.pdbx_strand_id
1 'polypeptide(L)'
;MSEIVVVEVSSQTGVIEVVETDFLLHNSSIDLQGGASGQYYHLTSGQYANISGLIENNFDPSNDVYFEKNVHVSGTVLQGTGYNNYLTGLRVISDGNFSTNGDAQFSEYILKRETTDASTYELQFTNTSKKLSLPDNTSWYFKLRVIAKDTSNNTAIFNIDGAIKKGASAGFTQIVGKCTVLNIVDEIGAGGVSVSANTSYGYLQVDVVGKAATTIHWVGYLNLVEVK
;
A
#
# COMPACT_ATOMS: atom_id res chain seq x y z
N MET A 1 -16.17 -35.59 -28.68
CA MET A 1 -17.36 -34.77 -28.99
C MET A 1 -18.53 -35.71 -29.02
N SER A 2 -19.53 -35.53 -28.19
CA SER A 2 -20.75 -36.36 -28.24
C SER A 2 -21.74 -35.66 -29.18
N GLU A 3 -22.04 -36.32 -30.27
CA GLU A 3 -23.07 -35.91 -31.21
C GLU A 3 -24.46 -36.12 -30.59
N ILE A 4 -25.30 -35.09 -30.57
CA ILE A 4 -26.71 -35.23 -30.22
C ILE A 4 -27.48 -35.26 -31.53
N VAL A 5 -28.03 -36.39 -31.81
CA VAL A 5 -28.91 -36.58 -32.98
C VAL A 5 -30.36 -36.35 -32.49
N VAL A 6 -31.02 -35.32 -33.00
CA VAL A 6 -32.45 -35.11 -32.78
C VAL A 6 -33.21 -35.74 -33.91
N VAL A 7 -34.04 -36.73 -33.59
CA VAL A 7 -34.90 -37.41 -34.56
C VAL A 7 -36.31 -36.84 -34.43
N GLU A 8 -36.78 -36.09 -35.44
CA GLU A 8 -38.18 -35.71 -35.55
C GLU A 8 -38.93 -36.78 -36.36
N VAL A 9 -39.99 -37.33 -35.78
CA VAL A 9 -40.84 -38.28 -36.44
C VAL A 9 -42.08 -37.58 -36.99
N SER A 10 -42.17 -37.40 -38.30
CA SER A 10 -43.36 -36.88 -38.97
C SER A 10 -44.41 -37.98 -39.07
N SER A 11 -45.61 -37.79 -38.51
CA SER A 11 -46.69 -38.76 -38.41
C SER A 11 -47.43 -39.05 -39.74
N GLN A 12 -47.10 -38.39 -40.85
CA GLN A 12 -47.85 -38.53 -42.13
C GLN A 12 -47.16 -39.37 -43.19
N THR A 13 -45.87 -39.60 -43.14
CA THR A 13 -45.17 -40.32 -44.22
C THR A 13 -44.26 -41.44 -43.73
N GLY A 14 -44.10 -41.66 -42.46
CA GLY A 14 -43.21 -42.70 -41.93
C GLY A 14 -41.72 -42.50 -42.27
N VAL A 15 -41.34 -41.27 -42.65
CA VAL A 15 -39.94 -40.91 -42.92
C VAL A 15 -39.36 -40.32 -41.68
N ILE A 16 -38.26 -40.90 -41.22
CA ILE A 16 -37.46 -40.36 -40.15
C ILE A 16 -36.41 -39.44 -40.80
N GLU A 17 -36.55 -38.15 -40.61
CA GLU A 17 -35.53 -37.21 -41.03
C GLU A 17 -34.56 -37.00 -39.86
N VAL A 18 -33.31 -37.39 -40.05
CA VAL A 18 -32.23 -37.13 -39.10
C VAL A 18 -31.64 -35.79 -39.48
N VAL A 19 -31.96 -34.76 -38.69
CA VAL A 19 -31.33 -33.47 -38.86
C VAL A 19 -30.07 -33.47 -38.01
N GLU A 20 -28.90 -33.50 -38.66
CA GLU A 20 -27.65 -33.18 -37.98
C GLU A 20 -27.67 -31.71 -37.61
N THR A 21 -27.80 -31.42 -36.31
CA THR A 21 -27.55 -30.09 -35.84
C THR A 21 -26.05 -29.95 -35.58
N ASP A 22 -25.39 -29.22 -36.45
CA ASP A 22 -24.03 -28.75 -36.15
C ASP A 22 -24.03 -28.10 -34.75
N PHE A 23 -23.19 -28.61 -33.86
CA PHE A 23 -22.95 -27.96 -32.57
C PHE A 23 -22.39 -26.57 -32.84
N LEU A 24 -23.26 -25.57 -32.81
CA LEU A 24 -22.83 -24.19 -32.83
C LEU A 24 -21.95 -23.97 -31.59
N LEU A 25 -20.71 -23.58 -31.84
CA LEU A 25 -19.83 -23.10 -30.76
C LEU A 25 -20.62 -22.08 -29.94
N HIS A 26 -20.51 -22.12 -28.61
CA HIS A 26 -21.23 -21.27 -27.68
C HIS A 26 -21.33 -19.81 -28.16
N ASN A 27 -20.26 -19.28 -28.77
CA ASN A 27 -20.18 -17.91 -29.26
C ASN A 27 -20.90 -17.67 -30.62
N SER A 28 -21.33 -18.70 -31.33
CA SER A 28 -22.06 -18.61 -32.62
C SER A 28 -23.54 -18.98 -32.50
N SER A 29 -24.00 -19.42 -31.33
CA SER A 29 -25.40 -19.71 -31.09
C SER A 29 -26.18 -18.40 -30.96
N ILE A 30 -27.20 -18.27 -31.84
CA ILE A 30 -28.17 -17.18 -31.79
C ILE A 30 -28.97 -17.36 -30.49
N ASP A 31 -29.18 -16.27 -29.72
CA ASP A 31 -29.94 -16.21 -28.46
C ASP A 31 -29.26 -16.76 -27.18
N LEU A 32 -28.05 -17.30 -27.26
CA LEU A 32 -27.28 -17.62 -26.04
C LEU A 32 -26.58 -16.41 -25.42
N GLN A 33 -26.61 -15.28 -26.09
CA GLN A 33 -25.93 -14.04 -25.65
C GLN A 33 -26.90 -13.05 -25.03
N GLY A 34 -27.90 -13.43 -24.33
CA GLY A 34 -28.89 -12.62 -23.63
C GLY A 34 -28.86 -11.12 -23.90
N GLY A 35 -30.00 -10.49 -24.13
CA GLY A 35 -30.13 -9.05 -24.40
C GLY A 35 -30.74 -8.73 -25.76
N ALA A 36 -31.03 -7.44 -26.02
CA ALA A 36 -31.51 -6.98 -27.32
C ALA A 36 -30.41 -7.10 -28.39
N SER A 37 -30.80 -7.15 -29.66
CA SER A 37 -29.88 -7.26 -30.82
C SER A 37 -28.72 -6.25 -30.66
N GLY A 38 -27.49 -6.77 -30.60
CA GLY A 38 -26.26 -5.96 -30.39
C GLY A 38 -25.81 -5.79 -28.94
N GLN A 39 -26.55 -6.33 -27.96
CA GLN A 39 -26.12 -6.37 -26.56
C GLN A 39 -25.56 -7.77 -26.24
N TYR A 40 -24.25 -7.83 -26.07
CA TYR A 40 -23.56 -9.07 -25.74
C TYR A 40 -23.11 -9.00 -24.29
N TYR A 41 -23.55 -9.94 -23.45
CA TYR A 41 -23.09 -10.03 -22.07
C TYR A 41 -21.77 -10.79 -21.92
N HIS A 42 -21.25 -11.34 -23.02
CA HIS A 42 -19.91 -11.92 -23.04
C HIS A 42 -18.88 -10.87 -23.38
N LEU A 43 -17.86 -10.82 -22.58
CA LEU A 43 -16.72 -9.94 -22.84
C LEU A 43 -16.04 -10.37 -24.15
N THR A 44 -15.78 -9.43 -25.04
CA THR A 44 -14.87 -9.69 -26.16
C THR A 44 -13.47 -9.99 -25.62
N SER A 45 -12.62 -10.64 -26.42
CA SER A 45 -11.24 -10.91 -26.01
C SER A 45 -10.50 -9.63 -25.60
N GLY A 46 -10.78 -8.49 -26.24
CA GLY A 46 -10.23 -7.19 -25.86
C GLY A 46 -10.76 -6.67 -24.51
N GLN A 47 -12.04 -6.84 -24.24
CA GLN A 47 -12.63 -6.47 -22.95
C GLN A 47 -12.11 -7.35 -21.81
N TYR A 48 -11.99 -8.66 -22.07
CA TYR A 48 -11.41 -9.61 -21.12
C TYR A 48 -9.94 -9.28 -20.85
N ALA A 49 -9.14 -8.98 -21.88
CA ALA A 49 -7.76 -8.55 -21.72
C ALA A 49 -7.64 -7.26 -20.92
N ASN A 50 -8.55 -6.30 -21.13
CA ASN A 50 -8.59 -5.07 -20.35
C ASN A 50 -8.95 -5.32 -18.88
N ILE A 51 -9.93 -6.19 -18.61
CA ILE A 51 -10.34 -6.52 -17.23
C ILE A 51 -9.26 -7.36 -16.54
N SER A 52 -8.66 -8.35 -17.22
CA SER A 52 -7.55 -9.11 -16.65
C SER A 52 -6.32 -8.22 -16.43
N GLY A 53 -6.03 -7.27 -17.31
CA GLY A 53 -5.00 -6.25 -17.08
C GLY A 53 -5.27 -5.37 -15.86
N LEU A 54 -6.53 -5.04 -15.58
CA LEU A 54 -6.93 -4.34 -14.36
C LEU A 54 -6.74 -5.20 -13.10
N ILE A 55 -6.98 -6.52 -13.22
CA ILE A 55 -6.83 -7.47 -12.11
C ILE A 55 -5.34 -7.85 -11.90
N GLU A 56 -4.57 -7.91 -12.98
CA GLU A 56 -3.14 -8.29 -12.97
C GLU A 56 -2.15 -7.11 -12.78
N ASN A 57 -2.64 -5.92 -12.40
CA ASN A 57 -1.85 -4.71 -12.11
C ASN A 57 -1.18 -4.02 -13.30
N ASN A 58 -1.68 -4.19 -14.52
CA ASN A 58 -1.20 -3.46 -15.68
C ASN A 58 -2.24 -2.44 -16.17
N PHE A 59 -2.37 -1.32 -15.45
CA PHE A 59 -2.93 -0.12 -16.06
C PHE A 59 -1.98 0.33 -17.17
N ASP A 60 -2.48 0.50 -18.37
CA ASP A 60 -1.71 1.11 -19.45
C ASP A 60 -1.28 2.52 -19.01
N PRO A 61 0.03 2.81 -18.88
CA PRO A 61 0.51 4.09 -18.41
C PRO A 61 0.22 5.25 -19.39
N SER A 62 -0.32 4.95 -20.57
CA SER A 62 -0.69 5.96 -21.59
C SER A 62 -2.09 6.53 -21.40
N ASN A 63 -2.90 5.97 -20.51
CA ASN A 63 -4.27 6.40 -20.27
C ASN A 63 -4.49 6.84 -18.83
N ASP A 64 -5.09 8.00 -18.65
CA ASP A 64 -5.53 8.47 -17.34
C ASP A 64 -6.71 7.62 -16.85
N VAL A 65 -6.67 7.22 -15.59
CA VAL A 65 -7.76 6.52 -14.93
C VAL A 65 -8.48 7.49 -14.01
N TYR A 66 -9.72 7.81 -14.34
CA TYR A 66 -10.58 8.69 -13.56
C TYR A 66 -11.50 7.89 -12.65
N PHE A 67 -11.52 8.25 -11.38
CA PHE A 67 -12.46 7.70 -10.39
C PHE A 67 -13.44 8.81 -9.99
N GLU A 68 -14.72 8.61 -10.25
CA GLU A 68 -15.79 9.55 -9.85
C GLU A 68 -16.10 9.52 -8.35
N LYS A 69 -15.56 8.54 -7.63
CA LYS A 69 -15.80 8.32 -6.19
C LYS A 69 -14.47 8.08 -5.48
N ASN A 70 -14.53 7.94 -4.16
CA ASN A 70 -13.36 7.68 -3.33
C ASN A 70 -12.66 6.38 -3.72
N VAL A 71 -11.33 6.44 -3.83
CA VAL A 71 -10.48 5.27 -4.01
C VAL A 71 -10.00 4.82 -2.65
N HIS A 72 -10.32 3.58 -2.27
CA HIS A 72 -9.78 2.95 -1.07
C HIS A 72 -8.58 2.09 -1.44
N VAL A 73 -7.40 2.44 -0.89
CA VAL A 73 -6.16 1.67 -1.07
C VAL A 73 -5.77 1.08 0.27
N SER A 74 -5.81 -0.24 0.40
CA SER A 74 -5.40 -0.95 1.63
C SER A 74 -3.88 -1.21 1.71
N GLY A 75 -3.14 -0.86 0.69
CA GLY A 75 -1.69 -1.04 0.56
C GLY A 75 -0.95 0.29 0.44
N THR A 76 0.15 0.26 -0.31
CA THR A 76 0.98 1.42 -0.61
C THR A 76 0.46 2.15 -1.85
N VAL A 77 0.43 3.48 -1.80
CA VAL A 77 0.24 4.32 -2.99
C VAL A 77 1.63 4.70 -3.51
N LEU A 78 1.96 4.27 -4.72
CA LEU A 78 3.17 4.68 -5.43
C LEU A 78 2.81 5.71 -6.49
N GLN A 79 3.57 6.79 -6.55
CA GLN A 79 3.41 7.83 -7.57
C GLN A 79 4.78 8.09 -8.20
N GLY A 80 4.85 8.01 -9.52
CA GLY A 80 6.11 8.11 -10.26
C GLY A 80 6.96 6.83 -10.15
N THR A 81 8.28 6.98 -10.14
CA THR A 81 9.26 5.87 -10.10
C THR A 81 9.68 5.49 -8.67
N GLY A 82 8.85 5.77 -7.67
CA GLY A 82 9.12 5.48 -6.27
C GLY A 82 9.36 3.99 -6.00
N TYR A 83 10.15 3.71 -5.00
CA TYR A 83 10.44 2.35 -4.53
C TYR A 83 9.82 2.12 -3.15
N ASN A 84 9.06 1.04 -3.03
CA ASN A 84 8.45 0.62 -1.77
C ASN A 84 9.29 -0.45 -1.08
N ASN A 85 9.77 -0.18 0.11
CA ASN A 85 10.47 -1.17 0.96
C ASN A 85 9.51 -2.21 1.57
N TYR A 86 8.40 -2.55 0.90
CA TYR A 86 7.36 -3.50 1.35
C TYR A 86 6.68 -3.10 2.68
N LEU A 87 6.63 -1.80 2.98
CA LEU A 87 5.93 -1.28 4.16
C LEU A 87 4.48 -0.94 3.79
N THR A 88 3.52 -1.46 4.54
CA THR A 88 2.10 -1.16 4.35
C THR A 88 1.73 0.23 4.89
N GLY A 89 0.77 0.89 4.26
CA GLY A 89 0.31 2.22 4.66
C GLY A 89 1.25 3.35 4.25
N LEU A 90 2.15 3.07 3.32
CA LEU A 90 3.11 4.02 2.77
C LEU A 90 2.53 4.74 1.56
N ARG A 91 2.79 6.03 1.46
CA ARG A 91 2.70 6.80 0.22
C ARG A 91 4.11 7.15 -0.23
N VAL A 92 4.43 6.87 -1.48
CA VAL A 92 5.70 7.22 -2.10
C VAL A 92 5.44 8.06 -3.34
N ILE A 93 6.19 9.14 -3.49
CA ILE A 93 6.12 10.05 -4.64
C ILE A 93 7.54 10.20 -5.17
N SER A 94 7.72 10.05 -6.48
CA SER A 94 8.97 10.31 -7.17
C SER A 94 8.67 10.87 -8.55
N ASP A 95 9.45 11.88 -8.98
CA ASP A 95 9.38 12.46 -10.32
C ASP A 95 10.70 12.14 -11.06
N GLY A 96 10.97 10.84 -11.19
CA GLY A 96 12.19 10.35 -11.81
C GLY A 96 13.21 9.74 -10.83
N ASN A 97 14.39 9.46 -11.34
CA ASN A 97 15.51 8.90 -10.60
C ASN A 97 16.84 9.41 -11.18
N PHE A 98 17.93 9.25 -10.43
CA PHE A 98 19.29 9.52 -10.93
C PHE A 98 19.82 8.32 -11.72
N SER A 99 19.68 7.12 -11.19
CA SER A 99 20.17 5.88 -11.79
C SER A 99 19.23 4.69 -11.58
N THR A 100 18.53 4.61 -10.46
CA THR A 100 17.65 3.48 -10.12
C THR A 100 16.40 3.96 -9.43
N ASN A 101 15.29 3.24 -9.59
CA ASN A 101 14.03 3.56 -8.91
C ASN A 101 14.22 3.63 -7.40
N GLY A 102 13.71 4.71 -6.80
CA GLY A 102 13.80 4.94 -5.35
C GLY A 102 15.08 5.59 -4.86
N ASP A 103 15.97 6.07 -5.77
CA ASP A 103 17.17 6.80 -5.40
C ASP A 103 16.94 8.31 -5.18
N ALA A 104 15.75 8.81 -5.54
CA ALA A 104 15.26 10.17 -5.29
C ALA A 104 13.75 10.14 -5.07
N GLN A 105 13.30 10.18 -3.80
CA GLN A 105 11.87 10.08 -3.51
C GLN A 105 11.46 10.77 -2.22
N PHE A 106 10.15 10.97 -2.09
CA PHE A 106 9.48 11.39 -0.87
C PHE A 106 8.58 10.24 -0.39
N SER A 107 8.62 9.97 0.92
CA SER A 107 7.84 8.89 1.52
C SER A 107 7.11 9.34 2.78
N GLU A 108 5.93 8.77 3.02
CA GLU A 108 5.09 9.07 4.18
C GLU A 108 4.72 7.79 4.93
N TYR A 109 4.79 7.84 6.25
CA TYR A 109 4.50 6.71 7.13
C TYR A 109 3.66 7.12 8.32
N ILE A 110 2.82 6.19 8.80
CA ILE A 110 2.13 6.29 10.09
C ILE A 110 2.73 5.24 11.03
N LEU A 111 3.20 5.71 12.17
CA LEU A 111 3.70 4.89 13.28
C LEU A 111 2.73 4.98 14.44
N LYS A 112 2.61 3.93 15.23
CA LYS A 112 1.76 3.94 16.42
C LYS A 112 2.28 3.07 17.55
N ARG A 113 1.87 3.41 18.76
CA ARG A 113 2.13 2.60 19.96
C ARG A 113 1.08 2.90 21.01
N GLU A 114 0.77 1.91 21.83
CA GLU A 114 0.12 2.06 23.11
C GLU A 114 1.16 1.81 24.21
N THR A 115 1.16 2.65 25.25
CA THR A 115 1.97 2.47 26.46
C THR A 115 1.05 2.52 27.67
N THR A 116 1.36 1.71 28.71
CA THR A 116 0.57 1.60 29.94
C THR A 116 1.41 1.88 31.19
N ASP A 117 2.70 2.07 31.02
CA ASP A 117 3.68 2.30 32.07
C ASP A 117 4.72 3.35 31.64
N ALA A 118 5.70 3.63 32.51
CA ALA A 118 6.77 4.59 32.27
C ALA A 118 7.97 4.02 31.49
N SER A 119 7.82 2.83 30.88
CA SER A 119 8.89 2.24 30.07
C SER A 119 9.01 2.92 28.72
N THR A 120 10.17 2.75 28.09
CA THR A 120 10.44 3.18 26.74
C THR A 120 9.94 2.14 25.74
N TYR A 121 9.20 2.60 24.73
CA TYR A 121 8.66 1.77 23.66
C TYR A 121 8.95 2.37 22.30
N GLU A 122 9.29 1.54 21.33
CA GLU A 122 9.46 1.97 19.96
C GLU A 122 8.09 2.18 19.27
N LEU A 123 7.92 3.31 18.59
CA LEU A 123 6.82 3.52 17.65
C LEU A 123 7.00 2.58 16.45
N GLN A 124 5.96 1.88 16.08
CA GLN A 124 6.01 0.82 15.08
C GLN A 124 4.93 0.98 14.01
N PHE A 125 5.13 0.35 12.87
CA PHE A 125 4.05 0.10 11.92
C PHE A 125 3.02 -0.85 12.53
N THR A 126 1.80 -0.78 12.07
CA THR A 126 0.70 -1.62 12.58
C THR A 126 1.05 -3.10 12.54
N ASN A 127 1.05 -3.74 13.70
CA ASN A 127 1.13 -5.20 13.89
C ASN A 127 2.27 -5.92 13.14
N THR A 128 3.38 -5.25 12.89
CA THR A 128 4.50 -5.84 12.17
C THR A 128 5.81 -5.63 12.92
N SER A 129 6.69 -6.60 12.83
CA SER A 129 8.10 -6.46 13.22
C SER A 129 8.93 -5.63 12.23
N LYS A 130 8.26 -5.00 11.25
CA LYS A 130 8.92 -4.17 10.23
C LYS A 130 9.46 -2.90 10.85
N LYS A 131 10.66 -2.52 10.43
CA LYS A 131 11.40 -1.36 10.89
C LYS A 131 11.56 -0.33 9.79
N LEU A 132 11.81 0.92 10.16
CA LEU A 132 12.18 2.02 9.24
C LEU A 132 13.61 1.83 8.71
N SER A 133 13.85 0.70 8.04
CA SER A 133 15.18 0.32 7.56
C SER A 133 15.61 1.16 6.38
N LEU A 134 16.79 1.77 6.48
CA LEU A 134 17.42 2.49 5.38
C LEU A 134 18.04 1.47 4.41
N PRO A 135 17.87 1.64 3.10
CA PRO A 135 18.72 0.97 2.11
C PRO A 135 20.18 1.33 2.31
N ASP A 136 21.10 0.46 1.88
CA ASP A 136 22.54 0.76 1.93
C ASP A 136 22.87 1.98 1.06
N ASN A 137 23.82 2.78 1.51
CA ASN A 137 24.30 4.02 0.86
C ASN A 137 23.19 5.07 0.66
N THR A 138 22.24 5.16 1.58
CA THR A 138 21.09 6.08 1.52
C THR A 138 21.17 7.13 2.64
N SER A 139 20.67 8.30 2.33
CA SER A 139 20.47 9.39 3.30
C SER A 139 19.02 9.84 3.29
N TRP A 140 18.47 10.05 4.46
CA TRP A 140 17.12 10.57 4.68
C TRP A 140 17.17 11.87 5.46
N TYR A 141 16.46 12.88 4.99
CA TYR A 141 15.94 13.93 5.84
C TYR A 141 14.55 13.54 6.31
N PHE A 142 14.26 13.69 7.61
CA PHE A 142 12.97 13.31 8.17
C PHE A 142 12.32 14.44 8.95
N LYS A 143 10.99 14.50 8.85
CA LYS A 143 10.11 15.25 9.73
C LYS A 143 9.14 14.30 10.39
N LEU A 144 9.13 14.26 11.70
CA LEU A 144 8.26 13.43 12.50
C LEU A 144 7.37 14.32 13.38
N ARG A 145 6.08 14.15 13.26
CA ARG A 145 5.08 14.75 14.14
C ARG A 145 4.44 13.66 14.97
N VAL A 146 4.50 13.77 16.27
CA VAL A 146 3.91 12.79 17.18
C VAL A 146 2.83 13.46 18.00
N ILE A 147 1.66 12.86 18.04
CA ILE A 147 0.58 13.19 18.96
C ILE A 147 0.37 12.01 19.91
N ALA A 148 0.19 12.32 21.17
CA ALA A 148 -0.17 11.36 22.20
C ALA A 148 -1.46 11.81 22.89
N LYS A 149 -2.28 10.84 23.29
CA LYS A 149 -3.52 11.09 24.04
C LYS A 149 -3.67 10.01 25.11
N ASP A 150 -3.96 10.45 26.35
CA ASP A 150 -4.26 9.54 27.44
C ASP A 150 -5.79 9.29 27.59
N THR A 151 -6.15 8.39 28.50
CA THR A 151 -7.55 8.06 28.79
C THR A 151 -8.31 9.19 29.51
N SER A 152 -7.60 10.17 30.07
CA SER A 152 -8.19 11.37 30.68
C SER A 152 -8.34 12.53 29.70
N ASN A 153 -8.11 12.28 28.41
CA ASN A 153 -8.19 13.26 27.33
C ASN A 153 -7.07 14.32 27.33
N ASN A 154 -6.02 14.14 28.12
CA ASN A 154 -4.82 14.99 28.04
C ASN A 154 -4.04 14.66 26.76
N THR A 155 -3.36 15.67 26.21
CA THR A 155 -2.66 15.59 24.93
C THR A 155 -1.19 15.97 25.09
N ALA A 156 -0.30 15.30 24.36
CA ALA A 156 1.07 15.74 24.15
C ALA A 156 1.40 15.78 22.66
N ILE A 157 2.16 16.77 22.19
CA ILE A 157 2.52 16.98 20.78
C ILE A 157 4.01 17.28 20.69
N PHE A 158 4.68 16.54 19.81
CA PHE A 158 6.11 16.68 19.55
C PHE A 158 6.37 16.82 18.06
N ASN A 159 7.27 17.74 17.69
CA ASN A 159 7.83 17.84 16.34
C ASN A 159 9.33 17.54 16.39
N ILE A 160 9.79 16.71 15.49
CA ILE A 160 11.19 16.29 15.39
C ILE A 160 11.64 16.42 13.95
N ASP A 161 12.71 17.17 13.73
CA ASP A 161 13.39 17.31 12.44
C ASP A 161 14.82 16.78 12.58
N GLY A 162 15.27 16.04 11.57
CA GLY A 162 16.61 15.47 11.58
C GLY A 162 17.01 14.83 10.28
N ALA A 163 18.22 14.30 10.24
CA ALA A 163 18.72 13.52 9.14
C ALA A 163 19.42 12.26 9.63
N ILE A 164 19.31 11.20 8.86
CA ILE A 164 19.96 9.92 9.12
C ILE A 164 20.56 9.39 7.83
N LYS A 165 21.70 8.75 7.92
CA LYS A 165 22.30 8.07 6.79
C LYS A 165 22.75 6.66 7.15
N LYS A 166 22.84 5.83 6.16
CA LYS A 166 23.42 4.48 6.25
C LYS A 166 24.49 4.32 5.17
N GLY A 167 25.65 3.83 5.54
CA GLY A 167 26.69 3.41 4.60
C GLY A 167 26.41 2.01 4.02
N ALA A 168 27.47 1.29 3.69
CA ALA A 168 27.37 -0.02 3.06
C ALA A 168 26.81 -1.15 3.96
N SER A 169 26.60 -0.89 5.24
CA SER A 169 26.00 -1.87 6.17
C SER A 169 25.35 -1.20 7.36
N ALA A 170 24.58 -1.96 8.14
CA ALA A 170 23.86 -1.48 9.31
C ALA A 170 24.75 -0.77 10.33
N GLY A 171 25.97 -1.25 10.57
CA GLY A 171 26.92 -0.62 11.50
C GLY A 171 27.33 0.80 11.15
N PHE A 172 27.12 1.22 9.90
CA PHE A 172 27.38 2.58 9.44
C PHE A 172 26.14 3.46 9.41
N THR A 173 25.10 3.11 10.16
CA THR A 173 23.90 3.92 10.32
C THR A 173 24.14 4.97 11.40
N GLN A 174 23.89 6.24 11.08
CA GLN A 174 24.11 7.33 12.03
C GLN A 174 23.16 8.51 11.78
N ILE A 175 22.79 9.20 12.86
CA ILE A 175 22.16 10.52 12.77
C ILE A 175 23.18 11.51 12.23
N VAL A 176 22.77 12.34 11.29
CA VAL A 176 23.60 13.37 10.66
C VAL A 176 23.29 14.72 11.30
N GLY A 177 24.29 15.31 11.92
CA GLY A 177 24.11 16.59 12.60
C GLY A 177 23.27 16.47 13.88
N LYS A 178 22.43 17.47 14.13
CA LYS A 178 21.60 17.56 15.33
C LYS A 178 20.13 17.35 14.98
N CYS A 179 19.46 16.44 15.65
CA CYS A 179 18.01 16.37 15.62
C CYS A 179 17.43 17.45 16.53
N THR A 180 16.46 18.19 16.02
CA THR A 180 15.70 19.15 16.81
C THR A 180 14.44 18.49 17.31
N VAL A 181 14.25 18.45 18.62
CA VAL A 181 13.00 17.97 19.25
C VAL A 181 12.33 19.19 19.89
N LEU A 182 11.12 19.48 19.42
CA LEU A 182 10.29 20.54 19.96
C LEU A 182 9.05 19.93 20.62
N ASN A 183 8.96 20.08 21.93
CA ASN A 183 7.74 19.77 22.67
C ASN A 183 6.80 20.98 22.53
N ILE A 184 5.67 20.76 21.82
CA ILE A 184 4.67 21.82 21.58
C ILE A 184 3.70 21.90 22.74
N VAL A 185 3.24 20.76 23.23
CA VAL A 185 2.26 20.62 24.32
C VAL A 185 2.58 19.32 25.06
N ASP A 186 2.52 19.35 26.38
CA ASP A 186 2.61 18.14 27.21
C ASP A 186 1.71 18.26 28.44
N GLU A 187 0.43 18.01 28.27
CA GLU A 187 -0.55 17.91 29.37
C GLU A 187 -0.46 16.56 30.07
N ILE A 188 0.10 15.53 29.41
CA ILE A 188 0.21 14.18 29.96
C ILE A 188 1.31 14.10 31.02
N GLY A 189 2.40 14.83 30.82
CA GLY A 189 3.63 14.69 31.60
C GLY A 189 4.28 13.33 31.37
N ALA A 190 4.29 12.86 30.11
CA ALA A 190 4.99 11.65 29.68
C ALA A 190 6.50 11.91 29.53
N GLY A 191 7.29 10.84 29.38
CA GLY A 191 8.75 10.97 29.26
C GLY A 191 9.27 11.50 27.93
N GLY A 192 8.34 11.76 26.96
CA GLY A 192 8.70 12.39 25.70
C GLY A 192 8.94 11.43 24.54
N VAL A 193 9.53 11.98 23.46
CA VAL A 193 9.85 11.27 22.21
C VAL A 193 11.33 11.48 21.89
N SER A 194 12.00 10.43 21.43
CA SER A 194 13.38 10.50 20.96
C SER A 194 13.59 9.74 19.67
N VAL A 195 14.63 10.09 18.93
CA VAL A 195 15.05 9.39 17.70
C VAL A 195 16.50 9.00 17.78
N SER A 196 16.84 7.84 17.25
CA SER A 196 18.19 7.34 17.21
C SER A 196 18.45 6.51 15.96
N ALA A 197 19.72 6.27 15.65
CA ALA A 197 20.14 5.33 14.63
C ALA A 197 20.36 3.97 15.27
N ASN A 198 19.60 2.96 14.85
CA ASN A 198 19.84 1.58 15.26
C ASN A 198 20.91 0.95 14.37
N THR A 199 22.13 0.83 14.90
CA THR A 199 23.30 0.33 14.16
C THR A 199 23.33 -1.20 14.04
N SER A 200 22.54 -1.91 14.81
CA SER A 200 22.47 -3.38 14.71
C SER A 200 21.68 -3.85 13.47
N TYR A 201 20.67 -3.07 13.09
CA TYR A 201 19.76 -3.43 12.01
C TYR A 201 19.66 -2.37 10.90
N GLY A 202 20.27 -1.21 11.08
CA GLY A 202 20.32 -0.18 10.03
C GLY A 202 19.03 0.57 9.79
N TYR A 203 18.36 1.03 10.86
CA TYR A 203 17.08 1.72 10.76
C TYR A 203 16.99 2.97 11.64
N LEU A 204 16.03 3.85 11.31
CA LEU A 204 15.62 4.97 12.15
C LEU A 204 14.72 4.44 13.26
N GLN A 205 15.20 4.50 14.50
CA GLN A 205 14.43 4.13 15.68
C GLN A 205 13.77 5.37 16.28
N VAL A 206 12.48 5.26 16.55
CA VAL A 206 11.66 6.29 17.20
C VAL A 206 11.12 5.71 18.48
N ASP A 207 11.53 6.28 19.61
CA ASP A 207 11.11 5.83 20.93
C ASP A 207 10.20 6.84 21.60
N VAL A 208 9.21 6.33 22.33
CA VAL A 208 8.32 7.09 23.19
C VAL A 208 8.43 6.57 24.62
N VAL A 209 8.33 7.44 25.59
CA VAL A 209 8.32 7.06 27.01
C VAL A 209 6.94 7.35 27.58
N GLY A 210 6.28 6.32 28.08
CA GLY A 210 4.96 6.44 28.66
C GLY A 210 4.96 7.08 30.05
N LYS A 211 3.86 6.92 30.78
CA LYS A 211 3.68 7.38 32.15
C LYS A 211 3.15 6.25 33.03
N ALA A 212 3.63 6.13 34.23
CA ALA A 212 3.22 5.10 35.17
C ALA A 212 1.70 5.10 35.37
N ALA A 213 1.10 3.90 35.31
CA ALA A 213 -0.32 3.65 35.50
C ALA A 213 -1.22 4.51 34.58
N THR A 214 -0.75 4.84 33.38
CA THR A 214 -1.51 5.67 32.43
C THR A 214 -1.46 5.02 31.05
N THR A 215 -2.62 4.72 30.48
CA THR A 215 -2.69 4.26 29.09
C THR A 215 -2.62 5.45 28.17
N ILE A 216 -1.63 5.45 27.26
CA ILE A 216 -1.39 6.51 26.29
C ILE A 216 -1.32 5.91 24.90
N HIS A 217 -2.09 6.47 23.99
CA HIS A 217 -2.05 6.16 22.56
C HIS A 217 -1.16 7.18 21.84
N TRP A 218 -0.15 6.67 21.14
CA TRP A 218 0.81 7.45 20.38
C TRP A 218 0.61 7.23 18.89
N VAL A 219 0.58 8.31 18.13
CA VAL A 219 0.56 8.29 16.66
C VAL A 219 1.64 9.22 16.14
N GLY A 220 2.54 8.70 15.33
CA GLY A 220 3.59 9.43 14.64
C GLY A 220 3.30 9.50 13.14
N TYR A 221 3.35 10.72 12.56
CA TYR A 221 3.34 10.94 11.13
C TYR A 221 4.73 11.34 10.69
N LEU A 222 5.35 10.49 9.90
CA LEU A 222 6.73 10.63 9.44
C LEU A 222 6.76 10.93 7.95
N ASN A 223 7.43 12.00 7.58
CA ASN A 223 7.77 12.35 6.21
C ASN A 223 9.27 12.16 6.00
N LEU A 224 9.64 11.56 4.89
CA LEU A 224 11.03 11.36 4.47
C LEU A 224 11.28 12.01 3.11
N VAL A 225 12.45 12.66 2.99
CA VAL A 225 13.06 12.95 1.68
C VAL A 225 14.29 12.05 1.59
N GLU A 226 14.33 11.24 0.56
CA GLU A 226 15.27 10.14 0.44
C GLU A 226 16.17 10.33 -0.78
N VAL A 227 17.48 10.12 -0.59
CA VAL A 227 18.47 10.09 -1.66
C VAL A 227 19.43 8.91 -1.46
N LYS A 228 19.73 8.20 -2.55
CA LYS A 228 20.64 7.07 -2.59
C LYS A 228 21.77 7.29 -3.59
#